data_b3ae86c5f3a88d03cec95d255c8ac3f9
#
_entry.id   b3ae86c5f3a88d03cec95d255c8ac3f9
#
_cell.length_a   1.000
_cell.length_b   1.000
_cell.length_c   1.000
_cell.angle_alpha   90.00
_cell.angle_beta   90.00
_cell.angle_gamma   90.00
#
_symmetry.space_group_name_H-M   'P 1'
#
loop_
_entity.id
_entity.type
_entity.pdbx_description
1 polymer ?
#
loop_
_entity_poly.entity_id
_entity_poly.type
_entity_poly.pdbx_seq_one_letter_code
_entity_poly.pdbx_strand_id
1 'polypeptide(L)'
;MPEMIKLQKRYKRLRYCFTNPEETPMTRREFLKTKEMKKLRAGITAAAALGYAVAIGSVIVNIIQSQNYNVIIDAVFLVAMSLLIHLLQSRVAAILLSIYAVTNIAVMFYMTGKPGGVIVLAIAVYAVICTFKFNKAWKEHKRSASVQE
;
A
#
# COMPACT_ATOMS: atom_id res chain seq x y z
N MET A 1 35.53 2.65 10.69
CA MET A 1 35.84 2.13 9.33
C MET A 1 34.69 1.43 8.59
N PRO A 2 33.74 0.68 9.18
CA PRO A 2 32.66 0.02 8.40
C PRO A 2 31.59 0.97 7.82
N GLU A 3 31.39 2.13 8.40
CA GLU A 3 30.41 3.12 7.93
C GLU A 3 30.82 3.79 6.59
N MET A 4 32.10 4.10 6.41
CA MET A 4 32.60 4.69 5.16
C MET A 4 32.46 3.75 3.96
N ILE A 5 32.63 2.45 4.16
CA ILE A 5 32.47 1.44 3.10
C ILE A 5 31.00 1.31 2.69
N LYS A 6 30.05 1.46 3.62
CA LYS A 6 28.61 1.48 3.32
C LYS A 6 28.21 2.74 2.55
N LEU A 7 28.79 3.89 2.91
CA LEU A 7 28.59 5.16 2.19
C LEU A 7 29.18 5.09 0.76
N GLN A 8 30.39 4.56 0.58
CA GLN A 8 30.98 4.39 -0.74
C GLN A 8 30.22 3.40 -1.63
N LYS A 9 29.69 2.31 -1.08
CA LYS A 9 28.80 1.41 -1.83
C LYS A 9 27.47 2.08 -2.21
N ARG A 10 26.90 2.94 -1.35
CA ARG A 10 25.73 3.77 -1.71
C ARG A 10 26.06 4.77 -2.81
N TYR A 11 27.21 5.45 -2.72
CA TYR A 11 27.66 6.42 -3.71
C TYR A 11 27.96 5.79 -5.08
N LYS A 12 28.58 4.61 -5.12
CA LYS A 12 28.80 3.87 -6.38
C LYS A 12 27.48 3.42 -7.04
N ARG A 13 26.48 2.99 -6.25
CA ARG A 13 25.15 2.63 -6.81
C ARG A 13 24.39 3.83 -7.37
N LEU A 14 24.51 4.98 -6.73
CA LEU A 14 23.90 6.21 -7.23
C LEU A 14 24.56 6.67 -8.52
N ARG A 15 25.87 6.55 -8.66
CA ARG A 15 26.60 6.96 -9.87
C ARG A 15 26.27 6.11 -11.11
N TYR A 16 25.91 4.83 -10.95
CA TYR A 16 25.53 3.95 -12.07
C TYR A 16 24.17 4.30 -12.69
N CYS A 17 23.28 4.97 -11.95
CA CYS A 17 21.99 5.45 -12.48
C CYS A 17 22.10 6.75 -13.30
N PHE A 18 23.27 7.43 -13.32
CA PHE A 18 23.41 8.80 -13.82
C PHE A 18 24.28 8.95 -15.08
N THR A 19 24.69 7.87 -15.72
CA THR A 19 25.59 7.96 -16.90
C THR A 19 24.87 8.00 -18.24
N ASN A 20 23.52 8.06 -18.28
CA ASN A 20 22.79 8.24 -19.54
C ASN A 20 21.92 9.53 -19.50
N PRO A 21 22.35 10.61 -20.18
CA PRO A 21 21.61 11.89 -20.19
C PRO A 21 20.33 11.88 -21.06
N GLU A 22 19.96 10.78 -21.69
CA GLU A 22 18.73 10.65 -22.50
C GLU A 22 17.55 9.96 -21.77
N GLU A 23 17.67 9.62 -20.48
CA GLU A 23 16.57 8.98 -19.79
C GLU A 23 15.51 10.02 -19.40
N THR A 24 14.35 9.91 -20.05
CA THR A 24 13.10 10.55 -19.61
C THR A 24 12.92 10.36 -18.09
N PRO A 25 12.49 11.38 -17.36
CA PRO A 25 12.40 11.30 -15.89
C PRO A 25 11.57 10.08 -15.47
N MET A 26 12.20 9.18 -14.73
CA MET A 26 11.61 7.91 -14.30
C MET A 26 10.25 8.13 -13.65
N THR A 27 9.24 7.43 -14.13
CA THR A 27 7.89 7.52 -13.57
C THR A 27 7.80 6.82 -12.22
N ARG A 28 6.83 7.22 -11.39
CA ARG A 28 6.58 6.60 -10.08
C ARG A 28 6.35 5.08 -10.18
N ARG A 29 5.72 4.63 -11.27
CA ARG A 29 5.47 3.19 -11.52
C ARG A 29 6.75 2.44 -11.89
N GLU A 30 7.64 3.06 -12.65
CA GLU A 30 8.93 2.49 -13.01
C GLU A 30 9.84 2.38 -11.79
N PHE A 31 9.88 3.42 -10.95
CA PHE A 31 10.60 3.38 -9.68
C PHE A 31 10.16 2.22 -8.79
N LEU A 32 8.87 1.93 -8.70
CA LEU A 32 8.35 0.78 -7.94
C LEU A 32 8.79 -0.58 -8.54
N LYS A 33 9.12 -0.62 -9.85
CA LYS A 33 9.60 -1.85 -10.52
C LYS A 33 11.08 -2.13 -10.27
N THR A 34 11.84 -1.20 -9.72
CA THR A 34 13.27 -1.38 -9.43
C THR A 34 13.51 -2.52 -8.45
N LYS A 35 14.68 -3.14 -8.53
CA LYS A 35 15.07 -4.27 -7.64
C LYS A 35 15.02 -3.89 -6.16
N GLU A 36 15.33 -2.63 -5.84
CA GLU A 36 15.33 -2.13 -4.46
C GLU A 36 13.91 -2.02 -3.87
N MET A 37 12.92 -1.73 -4.71
CA MET A 37 11.51 -1.58 -4.32
C MET A 37 10.73 -2.90 -4.40
N LYS A 38 11.34 -4.02 -4.80
CA LYS A 38 10.67 -5.32 -4.98
C LYS A 38 9.87 -5.75 -3.75
N LYS A 39 10.44 -5.59 -2.54
CA LYS A 39 9.76 -5.95 -1.29
C LYS A 39 8.55 -5.06 -1.00
N LEU A 40 8.67 -3.74 -1.23
CA LEU A 40 7.57 -2.80 -1.04
C LEU A 40 6.45 -3.00 -2.07
N ARG A 41 6.82 -3.27 -3.32
CA ARG A 41 5.87 -3.64 -4.36
C ARG A 41 5.08 -4.89 -3.99
N ALA A 42 5.79 -5.95 -3.58
CA ALA A 42 5.14 -7.19 -3.13
C ALA A 42 4.20 -6.92 -1.95
N GLY A 43 4.59 -6.08 -0.98
CA GLY A 43 3.76 -5.71 0.16
C GLY A 43 2.49 -4.96 -0.25
N ILE A 44 2.60 -3.97 -1.13
CA ILE A 44 1.44 -3.20 -1.64
C ILE A 44 0.49 -4.13 -2.42
N THR A 45 1.04 -4.99 -3.29
CA THR A 45 0.24 -5.95 -4.07
C THR A 45 -0.43 -6.97 -3.15
N ALA A 46 0.28 -7.50 -2.14
CA ALA A 46 -0.29 -8.44 -1.18
C ALA A 46 -1.41 -7.79 -0.35
N ALA A 47 -1.23 -6.56 0.13
CA ALA A 47 -2.28 -5.84 0.85
C ALA A 47 -3.54 -5.65 0.00
N ALA A 48 -3.39 -5.27 -1.26
CA ALA A 48 -4.51 -5.13 -2.20
C ALA A 48 -5.19 -6.47 -2.48
N ALA A 49 -4.42 -7.54 -2.74
CA ALA A 49 -4.95 -8.88 -2.98
C ALA A 49 -5.75 -9.41 -1.78
N LEU A 50 -5.24 -9.22 -0.57
CA LEU A 50 -5.95 -9.56 0.66
C LEU A 50 -7.22 -8.74 0.83
N GLY A 51 -7.20 -7.44 0.48
CA GLY A 51 -8.38 -6.58 0.47
C GLY A 51 -9.48 -7.10 -0.46
N TYR A 52 -9.12 -7.54 -1.67
CA TYR A 52 -10.06 -8.18 -2.60
C TYR A 52 -10.61 -9.50 -2.06
N ALA A 53 -9.74 -10.34 -1.50
CA ALA A 53 -10.17 -11.63 -0.95
C ALA A 53 -11.15 -11.46 0.21
N VAL A 54 -10.90 -10.50 1.11
CA VAL A 54 -11.82 -10.18 2.22
C VAL A 54 -13.14 -9.62 1.70
N ALA A 55 -13.13 -8.72 0.71
CA ALA A 55 -14.35 -8.18 0.12
C ALA A 55 -15.22 -9.29 -0.48
N ILE A 56 -14.63 -10.15 -1.31
CA ILE A 56 -15.35 -11.28 -1.93
C ILE A 56 -15.86 -12.26 -0.87
N GLY A 57 -15.00 -12.64 0.08
CA GLY A 57 -15.37 -13.55 1.18
C GLY A 57 -16.51 -13.01 2.03
N SER A 58 -16.50 -11.71 2.34
CA SER A 58 -17.57 -11.06 3.09
C SER A 58 -18.91 -11.12 2.36
N VAL A 59 -18.92 -10.87 1.06
CA VAL A 59 -20.13 -10.96 0.23
C VAL A 59 -20.69 -12.38 0.24
N ILE A 60 -19.84 -13.37 -0.03
CA ILE A 60 -20.26 -14.78 -0.09
C ILE A 60 -20.87 -15.21 1.24
N VAL A 61 -20.16 -14.99 2.34
CA VAL A 61 -20.61 -15.40 3.67
C VAL A 61 -21.93 -14.73 4.05
N ASN A 62 -22.04 -13.42 3.86
CA ASN A 62 -23.24 -12.68 4.29
C ASN A 62 -24.45 -12.93 3.40
N ILE A 63 -24.29 -13.13 2.10
CA ILE A 63 -25.40 -13.49 1.21
C ILE A 63 -25.93 -14.88 1.56
N ILE A 64 -25.04 -15.85 1.80
CA ILE A 64 -25.43 -17.24 2.12
C ILE A 64 -26.08 -17.34 3.50
N GLN A 65 -25.51 -16.66 4.53
CA GLN A 65 -25.99 -16.81 5.91
C GLN A 65 -27.16 -15.89 6.26
N SER A 66 -27.19 -14.65 5.75
CA SER A 66 -28.08 -13.61 6.27
C SER A 66 -29.02 -13.02 5.23
N GLN A 67 -28.86 -13.36 3.96
CA GLN A 67 -29.54 -12.72 2.82
C GLN A 67 -29.48 -11.17 2.86
N ASN A 68 -28.42 -10.65 3.50
CA ASN A 68 -28.24 -9.22 3.71
C ASN A 68 -27.46 -8.59 2.55
N TYR A 69 -28.18 -7.95 1.64
CA TYR A 69 -27.60 -7.31 0.45
C TYR A 69 -26.86 -5.99 0.75
N ASN A 70 -27.03 -5.40 1.95
CA ASN A 70 -26.31 -4.16 2.31
C ASN A 70 -24.80 -4.36 2.37
N VAL A 71 -24.33 -5.59 2.55
CA VAL A 71 -22.91 -5.96 2.53
C VAL A 71 -22.26 -5.71 1.17
N ILE A 72 -23.03 -5.64 0.09
CA ILE A 72 -22.52 -5.34 -1.25
C ILE A 72 -21.92 -3.94 -1.27
N ILE A 73 -22.51 -2.96 -0.59
CA ILE A 73 -22.00 -1.59 -0.52
C ILE A 73 -20.63 -1.56 0.16
N ASP A 74 -20.48 -2.27 1.27
CA ASP A 74 -19.21 -2.40 1.99
C ASP A 74 -18.13 -3.09 1.13
N ALA A 75 -18.51 -4.14 0.41
CA ALA A 75 -17.61 -4.85 -0.47
C ALA A 75 -17.14 -3.98 -1.65
N VAL A 76 -18.03 -3.20 -2.26
CA VAL A 76 -17.69 -2.25 -3.32
C VAL A 76 -16.71 -1.20 -2.79
N PHE A 77 -16.94 -0.68 -1.59
CA PHE A 77 -16.02 0.26 -0.95
C PHE A 77 -14.64 -0.35 -0.72
N LEU A 78 -14.56 -1.57 -0.17
CA LEU A 78 -13.31 -2.29 0.05
C LEU A 78 -12.55 -2.56 -1.25
N VAL A 79 -13.25 -2.97 -2.31
CA VAL A 79 -12.67 -3.18 -3.64
C VAL A 79 -12.13 -1.87 -4.20
N ALA A 80 -12.90 -0.78 -4.13
CA ALA A 80 -12.48 0.53 -4.60
C ALA A 80 -11.22 1.02 -3.88
N MET A 81 -11.15 0.91 -2.55
CA MET A 81 -9.98 1.29 -1.76
C MET A 81 -8.77 0.41 -2.08
N SER A 82 -8.97 -0.90 -2.23
CA SER A 82 -7.89 -1.84 -2.62
C SER A 82 -7.36 -1.52 -4.02
N LEU A 83 -8.23 -1.14 -4.95
CA LEU A 83 -7.86 -0.72 -6.30
C LEU A 83 -7.03 0.59 -6.27
N LEU A 84 -7.46 1.58 -5.49
CA LEU A 84 -6.73 2.83 -5.31
C LEU A 84 -5.35 2.63 -4.69
N ILE A 85 -5.21 1.72 -3.73
CA ILE A 85 -3.92 1.35 -3.16
C ILE A 85 -3.04 0.67 -4.20
N HIS A 86 -3.61 -0.25 -4.99
CA HIS A 86 -2.87 -1.01 -6.00
C HIS A 86 -2.41 -0.14 -7.17
N LEU A 87 -3.32 0.67 -7.75
CA LEU A 87 -3.04 1.44 -8.96
C LEU A 87 -2.33 2.76 -8.68
N LEU A 88 -2.79 3.51 -7.69
CA LEU A 88 -2.29 4.86 -7.39
C LEU A 88 -1.25 4.89 -6.28
N GLN A 89 -1.05 3.78 -5.55
CA GLN A 89 -0.16 3.69 -4.38
C GLN A 89 -0.43 4.86 -3.41
N SER A 90 -1.72 5.20 -3.27
CA SER A 90 -2.18 6.38 -2.56
C SER A 90 -2.09 6.18 -1.05
N ARG A 91 -1.42 7.13 -0.36
CA ARG A 91 -1.44 7.18 1.12
C ARG A 91 -2.83 7.48 1.64
N VAL A 92 -3.57 8.33 0.93
CA VAL A 92 -4.92 8.75 1.33
C VAL A 92 -5.85 7.54 1.33
N ALA A 93 -5.80 6.70 0.29
CA ALA A 93 -6.60 5.47 0.24
C ALA A 93 -6.27 4.50 1.39
N ALA A 94 -4.98 4.35 1.73
CA ALA A 94 -4.56 3.50 2.84
C ALA A 94 -5.05 4.04 4.20
N ILE A 95 -5.01 5.36 4.41
CA ILE A 95 -5.52 6.01 5.62
C ILE A 95 -7.04 5.86 5.71
N LEU A 96 -7.78 6.12 4.62
CA LEU A 96 -9.24 5.96 4.57
C LEU A 96 -9.66 4.52 4.85
N LEU A 97 -8.93 3.54 4.30
CA LEU A 97 -9.16 2.13 4.61
C LEU A 97 -8.93 1.82 6.09
N SER A 98 -7.93 2.45 6.72
CA SER A 98 -7.68 2.27 8.16
C SER A 98 -8.78 2.88 9.02
N ILE A 99 -9.27 4.07 8.68
CA ILE A 99 -10.40 4.72 9.36
C ILE A 99 -11.65 3.84 9.23
N TYR A 100 -11.95 3.38 8.02
CA TYR A 100 -13.07 2.46 7.78
C TYR A 100 -12.95 1.19 8.62
N ALA A 101 -11.77 0.56 8.68
CA ALA A 101 -11.56 -0.66 9.45
C ALA A 101 -11.81 -0.44 10.97
N VAL A 102 -11.31 0.67 11.52
CA VAL A 102 -11.53 1.03 12.93
C VAL A 102 -13.02 1.27 13.20
N THR A 103 -13.71 2.02 12.34
CA THR A 103 -15.14 2.29 12.47
C THR A 103 -15.93 1.00 12.39
N ASN A 104 -15.61 0.11 11.47
CA ASN A 104 -16.28 -1.18 11.32
C ASN A 104 -16.12 -2.05 12.58
N ILE A 105 -14.91 -2.11 13.16
CA ILE A 105 -14.68 -2.84 14.41
C ILE A 105 -15.53 -2.25 15.55
N ALA A 106 -15.58 -0.93 15.68
CA ALA A 106 -16.35 -0.25 16.72
C ALA A 106 -17.85 -0.53 16.59
N VAL A 107 -18.39 -0.44 15.37
CA VAL A 107 -19.80 -0.74 15.09
C VAL A 107 -20.14 -2.20 15.38
N MET A 108 -19.30 -3.13 14.90
CA MET A 108 -19.51 -4.55 15.13
C MET A 108 -19.42 -4.91 16.62
N PHE A 109 -18.47 -4.32 17.34
CA PHE A 109 -18.37 -4.51 18.79
C PHE A 109 -19.59 -3.99 19.54
N TYR A 110 -20.09 -2.81 19.15
CA TYR A 110 -21.31 -2.24 19.75
C TYR A 110 -22.56 -3.09 19.48
N MET A 111 -22.70 -3.62 18.26
CA MET A 111 -23.90 -4.37 17.86
C MET A 111 -23.90 -5.84 18.32
N THR A 112 -22.73 -6.48 18.35
CA THR A 112 -22.62 -7.95 18.57
C THR A 112 -21.85 -8.33 19.82
N GLY A 113 -21.19 -7.37 20.48
CA GLY A 113 -20.27 -7.62 21.59
C GLY A 113 -18.96 -8.33 21.19
N LYS A 114 -18.74 -8.55 19.88
CA LYS A 114 -17.55 -9.23 19.36
C LYS A 114 -16.78 -8.34 18.38
N PRO A 115 -15.45 -8.25 18.47
CA PRO A 115 -14.65 -7.45 17.54
C PRO A 115 -14.61 -8.15 16.16
N GLY A 116 -15.46 -7.70 15.25
CA GLY A 116 -15.40 -8.11 13.83
C GLY A 116 -14.40 -7.25 13.04
N GLY A 117 -13.90 -7.74 11.91
CA GLY A 117 -13.09 -6.94 10.97
C GLY A 117 -11.62 -6.70 11.36
N VAL A 118 -11.10 -7.34 12.40
CA VAL A 118 -9.69 -7.20 12.86
C VAL A 118 -8.70 -7.51 11.73
N ILE A 119 -9.02 -8.47 10.86
CA ILE A 119 -8.18 -8.82 9.70
C ILE A 119 -8.09 -7.63 8.73
N VAL A 120 -9.19 -6.92 8.49
CA VAL A 120 -9.22 -5.72 7.63
C VAL A 120 -8.33 -4.63 8.22
N LEU A 121 -8.36 -4.43 9.52
CA LEU A 121 -7.49 -3.47 10.21
C LEU A 121 -6.00 -3.85 10.05
N ALA A 122 -5.64 -5.12 10.22
CA ALA A 122 -4.26 -5.57 10.04
C ALA A 122 -3.76 -5.32 8.60
N ILE A 123 -4.60 -5.61 7.60
CA ILE A 123 -4.30 -5.33 6.19
C ILE A 123 -4.14 -3.83 5.95
N ALA A 124 -5.03 -3.01 6.51
CA ALA A 124 -5.01 -1.56 6.37
C ALA A 124 -3.74 -0.94 6.97
N VAL A 125 -3.36 -1.34 8.19
CA VAL A 125 -2.12 -0.88 8.84
C VAL A 125 -0.90 -1.29 8.01
N TYR A 126 -0.86 -2.52 7.51
CA TYR A 126 0.22 -2.98 6.65
C TYR A 126 0.30 -2.17 5.35
N ALA A 127 -0.82 -1.87 4.71
CA ALA A 127 -0.91 -1.02 3.52
C ALA A 127 -0.40 0.40 3.79
N VAL A 128 -0.75 0.99 4.95
CA VAL A 128 -0.24 2.30 5.39
C VAL A 128 1.28 2.27 5.47
N ILE A 129 1.85 1.31 6.20
CA ILE A 129 3.31 1.20 6.36
C ILE A 129 4.02 1.10 5.00
N CYS A 130 3.52 0.24 4.10
CA CYS A 130 4.10 0.04 2.77
C CYS A 130 4.00 1.31 1.90
N THR A 131 2.85 1.96 1.87
CA THR A 131 2.64 3.18 1.07
C THR A 131 3.44 4.38 1.60
N PHE A 132 3.59 4.52 2.91
CA PHE A 132 4.43 5.58 3.51
C PHE A 132 5.92 5.36 3.22
N LYS A 133 6.43 4.14 3.39
CA LYS A 133 7.82 3.79 3.04
C LYS A 133 8.11 4.04 1.56
N PHE A 134 7.22 3.62 0.68
CA PHE A 134 7.34 3.86 -0.76
C PHE A 134 7.40 5.37 -1.09
N ASN A 135 6.47 6.14 -0.54
CA ASN A 135 6.44 7.58 -0.79
C ASN A 135 7.65 8.32 -0.21
N LYS A 136 8.23 7.86 0.91
CA LYS A 136 9.47 8.40 1.45
C LYS A 136 10.62 8.14 0.46
N ALA A 137 10.78 6.90 0.02
CA ALA A 137 11.82 6.54 -0.95
C ALA A 137 11.67 7.30 -2.29
N TRP A 138 10.42 7.49 -2.76
CA TRP A 138 10.15 8.27 -3.96
C TRP A 138 10.53 9.75 -3.83
N LYS A 139 10.23 10.36 -2.67
CA LYS A 139 10.64 11.75 -2.41
C LYS A 139 12.16 11.91 -2.35
N GLU A 140 12.86 10.97 -1.72
CA GLU A 140 14.31 10.95 -1.67
C GLU A 140 14.91 10.81 -3.07
N HIS A 141 14.36 9.93 -3.90
CA HIS A 141 14.78 9.78 -5.29
C HIS A 141 14.62 11.07 -6.10
N LYS A 142 13.44 11.73 -6.01
CA LYS A 142 13.21 13.03 -6.68
C LYS A 142 14.17 14.12 -6.20
N ARG A 143 14.43 14.18 -4.89
CA ARG A 143 15.35 15.17 -4.33
C ARG A 143 16.78 14.97 -4.82
N SER A 144 17.21 13.73 -4.96
CA SER A 144 18.54 13.41 -5.50
C SER A 144 18.66 13.78 -6.97
N ALA A 145 17.60 13.64 -7.75
CA ALA A 145 17.55 14.05 -9.15
C ALA A 145 17.62 15.58 -9.31
N SER A 146 16.91 16.35 -8.47
CA SER A 146 16.87 17.83 -8.55
C SER A 146 18.12 18.55 -8.04
N VAL A 147 19.05 17.87 -7.39
CA VAL A 147 20.33 18.46 -6.92
C VAL A 147 21.43 18.35 -7.99
N GLN A 148 21.16 17.66 -9.10
CA GLN A 148 22.13 17.41 -10.17
C GLN A 148 21.86 18.23 -11.44
N GLU A 149 20.78 19.02 -11.48
CA GLU A 149 20.56 20.11 -12.43
C GLU A 149 21.19 21.43 -11.91
#